data_fb3744468db961a2ac9717ec688ac88a
#
_entry.id   fb3744468db961a2ac9717ec688ac88a
#
_cell.length_a   1.000
_cell.length_b   1.000
_cell.length_c   1.000
_cell.angle_alpha   90.00
_cell.angle_beta   90.00
_cell.angle_gamma   90.00
#
_symmetry.space_group_name_H-M   'P 1'
#
loop_
_entity.id
_entity.type
_entity.pdbx_description
1 polymer ?
#
loop_
_entity_poly.entity_id
_entity_poly.type
_entity_poly.pdbx_seq_one_letter_code
_entity_poly.pdbx_strand_id
1 'polypeptide(L)' 'MEDDVTAYAWLNIAAANGDAFAKKNKGIVAKKMTADQIAEGQKLSREMVKKNPKLLNRQR' A
#
# COMPACT_ATOMS: atom_id res chain seq x y z
N MET A 1 -14.75 -3.03 10.27
CA MET A 1 -14.42 -1.66 10.06
C MET A 1 -13.44 -1.47 8.93
N GLU A 2 -13.76 -0.56 8.10
CA GLU A 2 -12.92 -0.32 6.95
C GLU A 2 -11.96 0.80 7.18
N ASP A 3 -10.72 0.57 6.83
CA ASP A 3 -9.70 1.58 6.93
C ASP A 3 -8.98 1.62 5.60
N ASP A 4 -9.42 2.52 4.74
CA ASP A 4 -8.85 2.60 3.40
C ASP A 4 -7.37 2.97 3.42
N VAL A 5 -6.95 3.75 4.41
CA VAL A 5 -5.54 4.12 4.51
C VAL A 5 -4.69 2.88 4.77
N THR A 6 -5.11 2.06 5.73
CA THR A 6 -4.36 0.83 6.03
C THR A 6 -4.42 -0.15 4.87
N ALA A 7 -5.60 -0.30 4.25
CA ALA A 7 -5.74 -1.18 3.11
C ALA A 7 -4.84 -0.74 1.96
N TYR A 8 -4.82 0.57 1.72
CA TYR A 8 -3.97 1.12 0.67
C TYR A 8 -2.49 0.83 0.96
N ALA A 9 -2.09 0.98 2.23
CA ALA A 9 -0.70 0.73 2.60
C ALA A 9 -0.30 -0.71 2.30
N TRP A 10 -1.14 -1.68 2.66
CA TRP A 10 -0.85 -3.08 2.38
C TRP A 10 -0.80 -3.35 0.88
N LEU A 11 -1.76 -2.79 0.13
CA LEU A 11 -1.79 -2.97 -1.32
C LEU A 11 -0.59 -2.32 -1.97
N ASN A 12 -0.15 -1.20 -1.43
CA ASN A 12 1.02 -0.51 -1.95
C ASN A 12 2.26 -1.40 -1.81
N ILE A 13 2.40 -2.08 -0.67
CA ILE A 13 3.51 -2.99 -0.44
C ILE A 13 3.42 -4.18 -1.38
N ALA A 14 2.25 -4.78 -1.50
CA ALA A 14 2.07 -5.93 -2.37
C ALA A 14 2.35 -5.57 -3.82
N ALA A 15 1.90 -4.38 -4.25
CA ALA A 15 2.14 -3.93 -5.61
C ALA A 15 3.63 -3.73 -5.87
N ALA A 16 4.35 -3.23 -4.86
CA ALA A 16 5.79 -3.05 -4.98
C ALA A 16 6.51 -4.39 -5.11
N ASN A 17 5.89 -5.45 -4.60
CA ASN A 17 6.43 -6.80 -4.74
C ASN A 17 6.07 -7.44 -6.07
N GLY A 18 5.39 -6.70 -6.95
CA GLY A 18 5.08 -7.20 -8.27
C GLY A 18 3.71 -7.84 -8.43
N ASP A 19 2.86 -7.72 -7.43
CA ASP A 19 1.53 -8.30 -7.48
C ASP A 19 0.61 -7.45 -8.33
N ALA A 20 0.24 -7.95 -9.52
CA ALA A 20 -0.61 -7.20 -10.44
C ALA A 20 -2.01 -6.98 -9.87
N PHE A 21 -2.52 -7.95 -9.12
CA PHE A 21 -3.82 -7.83 -8.52
C PHE A 21 -3.83 -6.69 -7.50
N ALA A 22 -2.74 -6.58 -6.73
CA ALA A 22 -2.62 -5.50 -5.75
C ALA A 22 -2.54 -4.14 -6.44
N LYS A 23 -1.85 -4.07 -7.57
CA LYS A 23 -1.79 -2.82 -8.31
C LYS A 23 -3.17 -2.35 -8.74
N LYS A 24 -3.96 -3.29 -9.24
CA LYS A 24 -5.30 -2.97 -9.68
C LYS A 24 -6.18 -2.53 -8.51
N ASN A 25 -6.12 -3.28 -7.42
CA ASN A 25 -6.95 -2.98 -6.27
C ASN A 25 -6.51 -1.71 -5.57
N LYS A 26 -5.22 -1.43 -5.56
CA LYS A 26 -4.74 -0.18 -5.03
C LYS A 26 -5.39 1.01 -5.75
N GLY A 27 -5.49 0.92 -7.06
CA GLY A 27 -6.14 1.97 -7.83
C GLY A 27 -7.61 2.12 -7.47
N ILE A 28 -8.28 0.99 -7.25
CA ILE A 28 -9.70 1.02 -6.90
C ILE A 28 -9.89 1.67 -5.53
N VAL A 29 -9.09 1.31 -4.57
CA VAL A 29 -9.18 1.89 -3.23
C VAL A 29 -8.84 3.37 -3.28
N ALA A 30 -7.84 3.74 -4.06
CA ALA A 30 -7.42 5.14 -4.17
C ALA A 30 -8.53 6.04 -4.67
N LYS A 31 -9.42 5.51 -5.50
CA LYS A 31 -10.53 6.31 -6.02
C LYS A 31 -11.50 6.74 -4.93
N LYS A 32 -11.52 6.03 -3.83
CA LYS A 32 -12.39 6.36 -2.70
C LYS A 32 -11.69 7.22 -1.67
N MET A 33 -10.43 7.55 -1.89
CA MET A 33 -9.62 8.24 -0.90
C MET A 33 -9.36 9.67 -1.34
N THR A 34 -9.19 10.55 -0.35
CA THR A 34 -8.73 11.89 -0.65
C THR A 34 -7.23 11.88 -0.91
N ALA A 35 -6.72 12.96 -1.49
CA ALA A 35 -5.28 13.06 -1.74
C ALA A 35 -4.48 12.95 -0.45
N ASP A 36 -5.01 13.54 0.63
CA ASP A 36 -4.33 13.46 1.93
C ASP A 36 -4.30 12.03 2.44
N GLN A 37 -5.38 11.29 2.25
CA GLN A 37 -5.43 9.89 2.67
C GLN A 37 -4.47 9.03 1.87
N ILE A 38 -4.35 9.29 0.58
CA ILE A 38 -3.41 8.55 -0.25
C ILE A 38 -1.99 8.81 0.21
N ALA A 39 -1.66 10.08 0.49
CA ALA A 39 -0.34 10.41 1.00
C ALA A 39 -0.07 9.71 2.32
N GLU A 40 -1.09 9.66 3.18
CA GLU A 40 -0.97 8.99 4.46
C GLU A 40 -0.73 7.50 4.29
N GLY A 41 -1.44 6.89 3.35
CA GLY A 41 -1.26 5.47 3.07
C GLY A 41 0.13 5.17 2.55
N GLN A 42 0.65 6.04 1.72
CA GLN A 42 2.02 5.86 1.21
C GLN A 42 3.04 6.00 2.32
N LYS A 43 2.84 6.97 3.20
CA LYS A 43 3.74 7.14 4.34
C LYS A 43 3.67 5.94 5.25
N LEU A 44 2.46 5.44 5.51
CA LEU A 44 2.29 4.28 6.36
C LEU A 44 2.99 3.07 5.78
N SER A 45 2.87 2.85 4.47
CA SER A 45 3.52 1.69 3.86
C SER A 45 5.03 1.77 4.02
N ARG A 46 5.60 2.96 3.89
CA ARG A 46 7.04 3.12 4.08
C ARG A 46 7.45 2.84 5.51
N GLU A 47 6.63 3.27 6.47
CA GLU A 47 6.93 3.00 7.87
C GLU A 47 6.83 1.52 8.19
N MET A 48 5.85 0.84 7.59
CA MET A 48 5.69 -0.59 7.81
C MET A 48 6.91 -1.35 7.29
N VAL A 49 7.39 -0.99 6.12
CA VAL A 49 8.56 -1.64 5.54
C VAL A 49 9.80 -1.31 6.35
N LYS A 50 9.88 -0.08 6.86
CA LYS A 50 11.02 0.30 7.68
C LYS A 50 11.11 -0.55 8.94
N LYS A 51 9.96 -0.82 9.56
CA LYS A 51 9.93 -1.64 10.76
C LYS A 51 10.09 -3.12 10.46
N ASN A 52 9.67 -3.54 9.27
CA ASN A 52 9.76 -4.95 8.88
C ASN A 52 10.14 -5.02 7.41
N PRO A 53 11.44 -4.95 7.11
CA PRO A 53 11.89 -4.94 5.71
C PRO A 53 11.49 -6.19 4.94
N LYS A 54 11.13 -7.27 5.62
CA LYS A 54 10.70 -8.48 4.94
C LYS A 54 9.38 -8.30 4.20
N LEU A 55 8.63 -7.27 4.56
CA LEU A 55 7.38 -7.00 3.86
C LEU A 55 7.63 -6.65 2.39
N LEU A 56 8.78 -6.05 2.11
CA LEU A 56 9.14 -5.72 0.74
C LEU A 56 10.06 -6.81 0.23
N ASN A 57 9.45 -7.87 -0.27
CA ASN A 57 10.17 -9.08 -0.64
C ASN A 57 10.52 -9.07 -2.13
N ARG A 58 11.24 -8.07 -2.58
CA ARG A 58 11.65 -8.01 -3.98
C ARG A 58 12.89 -8.80 -4.18
N GLN A 59 12.84 -9.58 -5.26
CA GLN A 59 14.01 -10.32 -5.62
C GLN A 59 14.76 -9.58 -6.67
N ARG A 60 15.73 -9.69 -6.69
CA ARG A 60 16.39 -9.26 -7.64
C ARG A 60 17.13 -9.90 -8.12
#